data_7eca8a584c5740aa11c75853760e2fba
#
_entry.id   7eca8a584c5740aa11c75853760e2fba
#
_cell.length_a   1.000
_cell.length_b   1.000
_cell.length_c   1.000
_cell.angle_alpha   90.00
_cell.angle_beta   90.00
_cell.angle_gamma   90.00
#
_symmetry.space_group_name_H-M   'P 1'
#
loop_
_entity.id
_entity.type
_entity.pdbx_description
1 polymer ?
#
loop_
_entity_poly.entity_id
_entity_poly.type
_entity_poly.pdbx_seq_one_letter_code
_entity_poly.pdbx_strand_id
1 'polypeptide(L)'
;MGIATSVMFTSLLLVLFLVCALAIYFLARLRFKAQNDGSFNVAWRANTTDPWRAGVCHYSEDFLKWYRVISLRWGSNRRWERADFEILESAVDTEPGSDYTLAILHCRAPRQGFSEPDDFWLAMDEHDYSGLISWKESSPPRTQMVY
;
A
#
# COMPACT_ATOMS: atom_id res chain seq x y z
N MET A 1 43.51 19.18 23.45
CA MET A 1 42.13 18.81 23.87
C MET A 1 41.02 19.52 23.08
N GLY A 2 41.16 20.74 22.65
CA GLY A 2 40.11 21.47 21.90
C GLY A 2 39.74 20.93 20.52
N ILE A 3 40.71 20.40 19.78
CA ILE A 3 40.48 19.92 18.40
C ILE A 3 39.65 18.60 18.38
N ALA A 4 39.95 17.68 19.27
CA ALA A 4 39.26 16.40 19.33
C ALA A 4 37.80 16.57 19.77
N THR A 5 37.53 17.46 20.71
CA THR A 5 36.16 17.78 21.15
C THR A 5 35.36 18.51 20.09
N SER A 6 35.98 19.43 19.32
CA SER A 6 35.34 20.10 18.19
C SER A 6 34.99 19.11 17.08
N VAL A 7 35.88 18.19 16.72
CA VAL A 7 35.61 17.16 15.69
C VAL A 7 34.49 16.21 16.12
N MET A 8 34.50 15.83 17.39
CA MET A 8 33.43 14.97 17.92
C MET A 8 32.05 15.68 17.92
N PHE A 9 32.04 16.98 18.27
CA PHE A 9 30.78 17.76 18.27
C PHE A 9 30.27 18.02 16.85
N THR A 10 31.16 18.33 15.89
CA THR A 10 30.78 18.52 14.49
C THR A 10 30.29 17.22 13.85
N SER A 11 30.92 16.09 14.16
CA SER A 11 30.43 14.78 13.64
C SER A 11 29.05 14.41 14.20
N LEU A 12 28.80 14.70 15.48
CA LEU A 12 27.49 14.46 16.10
C LEU A 12 26.40 15.32 15.46
N LEU A 13 26.67 16.60 15.22
CA LEU A 13 25.74 17.50 14.53
C LEU A 13 25.44 17.05 13.10
N LEU A 14 26.45 16.55 12.39
CA LEU A 14 26.28 16.07 11.02
C LEU A 14 25.40 14.81 10.98
N VAL A 15 25.61 13.88 11.91
CA VAL A 15 24.77 12.68 12.04
C VAL A 15 23.33 13.07 12.39
N LEU A 16 23.13 13.98 13.33
CA LEU A 16 21.81 14.46 13.71
C LEU A 16 21.09 15.13 12.52
N PHE A 17 21.79 15.96 11.77
CA PHE A 17 21.26 16.60 10.55
C PHE A 17 20.85 15.56 9.51
N LEU A 18 21.68 14.54 9.30
CA LEU A 18 21.38 13.46 8.35
C LEU A 18 20.11 12.67 8.77
N VAL A 19 19.98 12.35 10.05
CA VAL A 19 18.80 11.66 10.58
C VAL A 19 17.55 12.51 10.43
N CYS A 20 17.61 13.81 10.73
CA CYS A 20 16.48 14.74 10.54
C CYS A 20 16.11 14.86 9.06
N ALA A 21 17.07 14.99 8.16
CA ALA A 21 16.82 15.06 6.72
C ALA A 21 16.16 13.79 6.20
N LEU A 22 16.59 12.62 6.68
CA LEU A 22 16.02 11.33 6.34
C LEU A 22 14.57 11.22 6.86
N ALA A 23 14.31 11.64 8.09
CA ALA A 23 12.97 11.65 8.69
C ALA A 23 12.03 12.57 7.91
N ILE A 24 12.46 13.79 7.57
CA ILE A 24 11.67 14.74 6.76
C ILE A 24 11.38 14.16 5.37
N TYR A 25 12.38 13.54 4.74
CA TYR A 25 12.22 12.88 3.46
C TYR A 25 11.15 11.77 3.51
N PHE A 26 11.18 10.91 4.53
CA PHE A 26 10.19 9.86 4.70
C PHE A 26 8.79 10.42 4.98
N LEU A 27 8.67 11.43 5.84
CA LEU A 27 7.40 12.08 6.14
C LEU A 27 6.80 12.78 4.91
N ALA A 28 7.63 13.50 4.14
CA ALA A 28 7.20 14.14 2.90
C ALA A 28 6.71 13.08 1.89
N ARG A 29 7.45 11.98 1.75
CA ARG A 29 7.07 10.87 0.86
C ARG A 29 5.73 10.24 1.25
N LEU A 30 5.48 10.05 2.55
CA LEU A 30 4.20 9.53 3.04
C LEU A 30 3.05 10.49 2.73
N ARG A 31 3.24 11.80 2.95
CA ARG A 31 2.22 12.81 2.65
C ARG A 31 1.92 12.94 1.16
N PHE A 32 2.94 12.93 0.31
CA PHE A 32 2.72 12.98 -1.14
C PHE A 32 1.93 11.77 -1.66
N LYS A 33 2.09 10.60 -1.08
CA LYS A 33 1.33 9.39 -1.46
C LYS A 33 -0.07 9.36 -0.88
N ALA A 34 -0.29 9.94 0.28
CA ALA A 34 -1.60 9.99 0.95
C ALA A 34 -2.52 11.11 0.42
N GLN A 35 -1.98 12.13 -0.24
CA GLN A 35 -2.75 13.28 -0.74
C GLN A 35 -3.27 13.12 -2.18
N ASN A 36 -2.89 12.05 -2.88
CA ASN A 36 -3.46 11.81 -4.21
C ASN A 36 -4.89 11.28 -4.05
N ASP A 37 -5.83 11.94 -4.72
CA ASP A 37 -7.22 11.52 -4.82
C ASP A 37 -7.29 10.03 -5.23
N GLY A 38 -8.06 9.23 -4.48
CA GLY A 38 -8.15 7.79 -4.70
C GLY A 38 -7.09 6.94 -4.00
N SER A 39 -6.36 7.49 -3.03
CA SER A 39 -5.44 6.72 -2.18
C SER A 39 -6.11 6.34 -0.86
N PHE A 40 -5.85 5.13 -0.38
CA PHE A 40 -6.39 4.60 0.88
C PHE A 40 -5.40 3.65 1.56
N ASN A 41 -5.53 3.51 2.88
CA ASN A 41 -4.64 2.67 3.67
C ASN A 41 -5.02 1.19 3.57
N VAL A 42 -4.07 0.34 3.26
CA VAL A 42 -4.27 -1.11 3.12
C VAL A 42 -3.09 -1.88 3.68
N ALA A 43 -3.36 -2.84 4.54
CA ALA A 43 -2.37 -3.84 4.90
C ALA A 43 -2.45 -5.02 3.92
N TRP A 44 -1.30 -5.52 3.52
CA TRP A 44 -1.14 -6.65 2.59
C TRP A 44 -0.35 -7.78 3.22
N ARG A 45 -0.72 -9.03 2.92
CA ARG A 45 0.07 -10.23 3.20
C ARG A 45 -0.08 -11.27 2.09
N ALA A 46 0.96 -12.09 1.87
CA ALA A 46 0.94 -13.13 0.85
C ALA A 46 0.20 -14.39 1.30
N ASN A 47 0.32 -14.75 2.58
CA ASN A 47 -0.29 -15.94 3.17
C ASN A 47 -0.95 -15.61 4.51
N THR A 48 -1.82 -16.48 4.98
CA THR A 48 -2.49 -16.32 6.28
C THR A 48 -1.54 -16.35 7.47
N THR A 49 -0.37 -16.98 7.32
CA THR A 49 0.67 -17.07 8.35
C THR A 49 1.67 -15.91 8.31
N ASP A 50 1.71 -15.15 7.22
CA ASP A 50 2.62 -14.03 7.06
C ASP A 50 2.16 -12.81 7.88
N PRO A 51 3.08 -11.98 8.38
CA PRO A 51 2.73 -10.73 9.04
C PRO A 51 2.14 -9.73 8.06
N TRP A 52 1.18 -8.94 8.54
CA TRP A 52 0.62 -7.84 7.79
C TRP A 52 1.67 -6.75 7.51
N ARG A 53 1.70 -6.27 6.29
CA ARG A 53 2.58 -5.19 5.85
C ARG A 53 1.74 -3.96 5.51
N ALA A 54 1.90 -2.92 6.31
CA ALA A 54 1.20 -1.66 6.10
C ALA A 54 1.61 -0.99 4.79
N GLY A 55 0.65 -0.47 4.08
CA GLY A 55 0.84 0.20 2.81
C GLY A 55 -0.30 1.14 2.45
N VAL A 56 -0.19 1.72 1.28
CA VAL A 56 -1.20 2.60 0.68
C VAL A 56 -1.51 2.07 -0.71
N CYS A 57 -2.79 1.88 -1.00
CA CYS A 57 -3.27 1.62 -2.34
C CYS A 57 -3.64 2.91 -3.04
N HIS A 58 -3.46 2.93 -4.35
CA HIS A 58 -3.90 4.00 -5.22
C HIS A 58 -4.64 3.42 -6.41
N TYR A 59 -5.86 3.92 -6.64
CA TYR A 59 -6.63 3.60 -7.83
C TYR A 59 -6.05 4.31 -9.04
N SER A 60 -5.89 3.57 -10.11
CA SER A 60 -5.70 4.09 -11.45
C SER A 60 -6.86 3.61 -12.32
N GLU A 61 -6.97 4.11 -13.52
CA GLU A 61 -8.06 3.74 -14.44
C GLU A 61 -8.15 2.22 -14.63
N ASP A 62 -7.02 1.57 -14.87
CA ASP A 62 -6.95 0.13 -15.13
C ASP A 62 -6.18 -0.68 -14.09
N PHE A 63 -5.61 -0.03 -13.08
CA PHE A 63 -4.69 -0.67 -12.16
C PHE A 63 -4.96 -0.27 -10.71
N LEU A 64 -4.77 -1.24 -9.81
CA LEU A 64 -4.61 -1.02 -8.38
C LEU A 64 -3.12 -1.12 -8.05
N LYS A 65 -2.54 -0.04 -7.50
CA LYS A 65 -1.13 0.03 -7.13
C LYS A 65 -1.00 0.05 -5.62
N TRP A 66 -0.17 -0.82 -5.07
CA TRP A 66 0.14 -0.86 -3.66
C TRP A 66 1.57 -0.41 -3.39
N TYR A 67 1.71 0.49 -2.43
CA TYR A 67 2.98 1.04 -1.98
C TYR A 67 3.19 0.71 -0.52
N ARG A 68 4.30 0.06 -0.20
CA ARG A 68 4.67 -0.20 1.18
C ARG A 68 5.07 1.10 1.89
N VAL A 69 4.59 1.32 3.12
CA VAL A 69 4.89 2.53 3.92
C VAL A 69 6.40 2.67 4.15
N ILE A 70 7.05 1.59 4.57
CA ILE A 70 8.49 1.56 4.80
C ILE A 70 9.18 0.89 3.61
N SER A 71 9.53 1.66 2.60
CA SER A 71 10.25 1.17 1.43
C SER A 71 11.07 2.30 0.80
N LEU A 72 12.32 2.03 0.49
CA LEU A 72 13.20 2.95 -0.25
C LEU A 72 12.90 2.97 -1.76
N ARG A 73 12.02 2.09 -2.20
CA ARG A 73 11.66 1.97 -3.62
C ARG A 73 10.73 3.09 -4.05
N TRP A 74 11.04 3.78 -5.13
CA TRP A 74 10.24 4.89 -5.68
C TRP A 74 8.95 4.44 -6.38
N GLY A 75 8.91 3.23 -6.94
CA GLY A 75 7.75 2.66 -7.62
C GLY A 75 6.77 1.95 -6.68
N SER A 76 5.65 1.50 -7.24
CA SER A 76 4.73 0.60 -6.56
C SER A 76 5.43 -0.72 -6.22
N ASN A 77 5.16 -1.25 -5.03
CA ASN A 77 5.67 -2.57 -4.62
C ASN A 77 4.87 -3.70 -5.29
N ARG A 78 3.57 -3.45 -5.52
CA ARG A 78 2.65 -4.33 -6.21
C ARG A 78 1.74 -3.54 -7.13
N ARG A 79 1.36 -4.16 -8.23
CA ARG A 79 0.43 -3.59 -9.22
C ARG A 79 -0.43 -4.72 -9.77
N TRP A 80 -1.75 -4.53 -9.75
CA TRP A 80 -2.72 -5.47 -10.28
C TRP A 80 -3.60 -4.80 -11.32
N GLU A 81 -3.89 -5.50 -12.39
CA GLU A 81 -4.84 -5.03 -13.39
C GLU A 81 -6.27 -5.19 -12.88
N ARG A 82 -7.11 -4.18 -13.07
CA ARG A 82 -8.51 -4.21 -12.63
C ARG A 82 -9.28 -5.39 -13.23
N ALA A 83 -9.00 -5.72 -14.48
CA ALA A 83 -9.66 -6.80 -15.20
C ALA A 83 -9.39 -8.18 -14.60
N ASP A 84 -8.18 -8.38 -14.09
CA ASP A 84 -7.69 -9.65 -13.57
C ASP A 84 -7.72 -9.75 -12.04
N PHE A 85 -8.13 -8.67 -11.39
CA PHE A 85 -8.25 -8.61 -9.93
C PHE A 85 -9.58 -9.24 -9.49
N GLU A 86 -9.52 -10.31 -8.72
CA GLU A 86 -10.68 -11.01 -8.20
C GLU A 86 -10.71 -10.97 -6.67
N ILE A 87 -11.89 -10.74 -6.10
CA ILE A 87 -12.15 -10.87 -4.67
C ILE A 87 -12.86 -12.20 -4.48
N LEU A 88 -12.21 -13.15 -3.82
CA LEU A 88 -12.74 -14.50 -3.61
C LEU A 88 -13.65 -14.53 -2.40
N GLU A 89 -13.21 -13.90 -1.30
CA GLU A 89 -13.93 -13.85 -0.04
C GLU A 89 -13.71 -12.49 0.62
N SER A 90 -14.71 -12.03 1.34
CA SER A 90 -14.63 -10.85 2.18
C SER A 90 -15.24 -11.14 3.55
N ALA A 91 -14.50 -10.80 4.61
CA ALA A 91 -14.98 -10.86 5.97
C ALA A 91 -14.86 -9.46 6.59
N VAL A 92 -15.93 -9.02 7.21
CA VAL A 92 -15.96 -7.78 7.97
C VAL A 92 -15.86 -8.15 9.44
N ASP A 93 -14.80 -7.74 10.09
CA ASP A 93 -14.56 -7.98 11.52
C ASP A 93 -14.69 -6.66 12.27
N THR A 94 -15.62 -6.65 13.23
CA THR A 94 -15.82 -5.51 14.12
C THR A 94 -15.30 -5.91 15.49
N GLU A 95 -14.19 -5.34 15.90
CA GLU A 95 -13.63 -5.59 17.22
C GLU A 95 -14.58 -5.03 18.29
N PRO A 96 -14.99 -5.83 19.29
CA PRO A 96 -15.93 -5.38 20.32
C PRO A 96 -15.37 -4.19 21.10
N GLY A 97 -16.05 -3.04 21.03
CA GLY A 97 -15.67 -1.78 21.70
C GLY A 97 -14.77 -0.87 20.86
N SER A 98 -14.56 -1.19 19.60
CA SER A 98 -13.87 -0.33 18.62
C SER A 98 -14.88 0.26 17.64
N ASP A 99 -14.73 1.55 17.33
CA ASP A 99 -15.49 2.20 16.25
C ASP A 99 -14.92 1.85 14.85
N TYR A 100 -13.90 1.01 14.80
CA TYR A 100 -13.25 0.61 13.55
C TYR A 100 -13.77 -0.74 13.08
N THR A 101 -14.32 -0.76 11.90
CA THR A 101 -14.70 -1.97 11.19
C THR A 101 -13.64 -2.28 10.15
N LEU A 102 -12.99 -3.42 10.30
CA LEU A 102 -11.94 -3.89 9.42
C LEU A 102 -12.49 -4.89 8.41
N ALA A 103 -12.31 -4.62 7.13
CA ALA A 103 -12.60 -5.56 6.06
C ALA A 103 -11.34 -6.34 5.70
N ILE A 104 -11.40 -7.66 5.79
CA ILE A 104 -10.34 -8.57 5.36
C ILE A 104 -10.80 -9.26 4.08
N LEU A 105 -10.02 -9.13 3.03
CA LEU A 105 -10.33 -9.67 1.72
C LEU A 105 -9.29 -10.73 1.32
N HIS A 106 -9.79 -11.85 0.83
CA HIS A 106 -9.00 -12.83 0.11
C HIS A 106 -9.12 -12.53 -1.39
N CYS A 107 -8.01 -12.15 -1.99
CA CYS A 107 -7.94 -11.71 -3.38
C CYS A 107 -7.05 -12.64 -4.21
N ARG A 108 -7.31 -12.64 -5.50
CA ARG A 108 -6.52 -13.36 -6.50
C ARG A 108 -6.26 -12.46 -7.69
N ALA A 109 -5.01 -12.33 -8.08
CA ALA A 109 -4.63 -11.60 -9.29
C ALA A 109 -3.25 -12.05 -9.78
N PRO A 110 -2.98 -11.99 -11.10
CA PRO A 110 -1.65 -12.19 -11.63
C PRO A 110 -0.69 -11.13 -11.10
N ARG A 111 0.49 -11.55 -10.73
CA ARG A 111 1.58 -10.63 -10.40
C ARG A 111 2.11 -10.01 -11.68
N GLN A 112 2.47 -8.73 -11.64
CA GLN A 112 3.05 -8.05 -12.80
C GLN A 112 4.26 -8.82 -13.36
N GLY A 113 4.19 -9.22 -14.63
CA GLY A 113 5.21 -10.04 -15.33
C GLY A 113 5.03 -11.55 -15.19
N PHE A 114 3.95 -12.01 -14.55
CA PHE A 114 3.60 -13.43 -14.42
C PHE A 114 2.18 -13.64 -14.94
N SER A 115 1.96 -14.78 -15.60
CA SER A 115 0.63 -15.14 -16.13
C SER A 115 -0.22 -15.88 -15.11
N GLU A 116 0.41 -16.50 -14.11
CA GLU A 116 -0.30 -17.25 -13.09
C GLU A 116 -0.81 -16.32 -11.97
N PRO A 117 -2.09 -16.46 -11.57
CA PRO A 117 -2.65 -15.68 -10.48
C PRO A 117 -2.12 -16.17 -9.13
N ASP A 118 -1.73 -15.22 -8.30
CA ASP A 118 -1.35 -15.44 -6.89
C ASP A 118 -2.49 -15.05 -5.96
N ASP A 119 -2.67 -15.82 -4.89
CA ASP A 119 -3.57 -15.48 -3.81
C ASP A 119 -2.87 -14.57 -2.81
N PHE A 120 -3.60 -13.59 -2.29
CA PHE A 120 -3.11 -12.67 -1.27
C PHE A 120 -4.28 -12.10 -0.46
N TRP A 121 -3.97 -11.48 0.66
CA TRP A 121 -4.97 -10.89 1.56
C TRP A 121 -4.73 -9.40 1.71
N LEU A 122 -5.83 -8.66 1.72
CA LEU A 122 -5.87 -7.22 2.00
C LEU A 122 -6.70 -6.97 3.24
N ALA A 123 -6.27 -6.05 4.09
CA ALA A 123 -7.04 -5.55 5.21
C ALA A 123 -7.16 -4.04 5.12
N MET A 124 -8.37 -3.52 5.20
CA MET A 124 -8.67 -2.11 5.03
C MET A 124 -9.90 -1.71 5.85
N ASP A 125 -10.14 -0.42 5.96
CA ASP A 125 -11.36 0.13 6.52
C ASP A 125 -12.58 -0.24 5.65
N GLU A 126 -13.76 -0.38 6.26
CA GLU A 126 -15.00 -0.70 5.54
C GLU A 126 -15.35 0.35 4.49
N HIS A 127 -15.08 1.62 4.77
CA HIS A 127 -15.29 2.70 3.81
C HIS A 127 -14.41 2.53 2.56
N ASP A 128 -13.14 2.21 2.76
CA ASP A 128 -12.17 1.97 1.68
C ASP A 128 -12.53 0.70 0.90
N TYR A 129 -13.06 -0.32 1.58
CA TYR A 129 -13.58 -1.52 0.93
C TYR A 129 -14.73 -1.20 -0.02
N SER A 130 -15.67 -0.38 0.39
CA SER A 130 -16.78 0.06 -0.47
C SER A 130 -16.27 0.79 -1.71
N GLY A 131 -15.23 1.63 -1.56
CA GLY A 131 -14.54 2.29 -2.67
C GLY A 131 -13.88 1.31 -3.63
N LEU A 132 -13.23 0.27 -3.11
CA LEU A 132 -12.59 -0.78 -3.91
C LEU A 132 -13.61 -1.56 -4.75
N ILE A 133 -14.75 -1.93 -4.15
CA ILE A 133 -15.84 -2.60 -4.87
C ILE A 133 -16.37 -1.70 -6.00
N SER A 134 -16.66 -0.45 -5.71
CA SER A 134 -17.15 0.52 -6.71
C SER A 134 -16.17 0.69 -7.87
N TRP A 135 -14.87 0.78 -7.58
CA TRP A 135 -13.82 0.82 -8.59
C TRP A 135 -13.78 -0.45 -9.43
N LYS A 136 -13.92 -1.61 -8.82
CA LYS A 136 -13.93 -2.89 -9.52
C LYS A 136 -15.14 -3.01 -10.45
N GLU A 137 -16.33 -2.63 -9.99
CA GLU A 137 -17.58 -2.74 -10.74
C GLU A 137 -17.72 -1.70 -11.86
N SER A 138 -17.08 -0.54 -11.72
CA SER A 138 -17.09 0.52 -12.74
C SER A 138 -16.27 0.18 -14.00
N SER A 139 -15.72 -1.03 -14.08
CA SER A 139 -14.99 -1.52 -15.26
C SER A 139 -15.91 -1.53 -16.47
N PRO A 140 -15.53 -0.91 -17.61
CA PRO A 140 -16.30 -1.04 -18.84
C PRO A 140 -16.40 -2.52 -19.24
N PRO A 141 -17.54 -2.96 -19.80
CA PRO A 141 -17.69 -4.33 -20.27
C PRO A 141 -16.59 -4.64 -21.29
N ARG A 142 -15.90 -5.76 -21.13
CA ARG A 142 -14.96 -6.24 -22.14
C ARG A 142 -15.72 -6.37 -23.45
N THR A 143 -15.40 -5.54 -24.42
CA THR A 143 -15.85 -5.74 -25.80
C THR A 143 -15.16 -7.01 -26.29
N GLN A 144 -15.85 -8.13 -26.21
CA GLN A 144 -15.42 -9.33 -26.92
C GLN A 144 -15.48 -8.97 -28.40
N MET A 145 -14.33 -8.72 -29.00
CA MET A 145 -14.22 -8.73 -30.45
C MET A 145 -14.44 -10.19 -30.88
N VAL A 146 -15.68 -10.47 -31.29
CA VAL A 146 -16.00 -11.69 -32.01
C VAL A 146 -15.46 -11.50 -33.43
N TYR A 147 -14.40 -12.19 -33.73
CA TYR A 147 -13.95 -12.36 -35.12
C TYR A 147 -14.71 -13.52 -35.76
#